data_9095e939b48a52205ec408f2e6b80c8a
#
_entry.id   9095e939b48a52205ec408f2e6b80c8a
#
_cell.length_a   1.000
_cell.length_b   1.000
_cell.length_c   1.000
_cell.angle_alpha   90.00
_cell.angle_beta   90.00
_cell.angle_gamma   90.00
#
_symmetry.space_group_name_H-M   'P 1'
#
loop_
_entity.id
_entity.type
_entity.pdbx_description
1 polymer ?
#
loop_
_entity_poly.entity_id
_entity_poly.type
_entity_poly.pdbx_seq_one_letter_code
_entity_poly.pdbx_strand_id
1 'polypeptide(L)'
;VLEHVGLNPTRTGVLAILRAMGADIAVTNERDVGGEPVGDLRVRAAPLRGIRIPEDQVPLAIDEFPALFVAAACAEGETVLTGAEELRVKESDRIQVMADGLATLGVAAQPTPDGIVIRGGPPGGGRIASHGDHRIAMSFAIAALRAGGPIDIDDCANVDTSFPGFAALAAGSGLDIRVEG
;
A
#
# COMPACT_ATOMS: atom_id res chain seq x y z
N VAL A 1 16.92 -5.39 1.91
CA VAL A 1 16.87 -5.35 3.39
C VAL A 1 16.49 -3.94 3.81
N LEU A 2 15.54 -3.84 4.73
CA LEU A 2 15.19 -2.60 5.42
C LEU A 2 15.75 -2.73 6.85
N GLU A 3 16.71 -1.91 7.17
CA GLU A 3 17.40 -1.99 8.46
C GLU A 3 16.73 -1.09 9.50
N HIS A 4 16.77 -1.51 10.77
CA HIS A 4 16.30 -0.72 11.90
C HIS A 4 14.84 -0.28 11.80
N VAL A 5 13.95 -1.22 11.45
CA VAL A 5 12.50 -0.97 11.32
C VAL A 5 11.83 -1.18 12.68
N GLY A 6 10.96 -0.25 13.09
CA GLY A 6 10.10 -0.42 14.26
C GLY A 6 9.15 -1.60 14.10
N LEU A 7 9.08 -2.46 15.11
CA LEU A 7 8.26 -3.67 15.12
C LEU A 7 7.17 -3.61 16.20
N ASN A 8 6.69 -2.42 16.52
CA ASN A 8 5.61 -2.27 17.48
C ASN A 8 4.40 -3.13 17.07
N PRO A 9 3.93 -4.07 17.92
CA PRO A 9 2.85 -5.00 17.58
C PRO A 9 1.55 -4.33 17.14
N THR A 10 1.31 -3.09 17.59
CA THR A 10 0.11 -2.33 17.19
C THR A 10 0.20 -1.73 15.79
N ARG A 11 1.35 -1.85 15.11
CA ARG A 11 1.64 -1.27 13.77
C ARG A 11 2.20 -2.28 12.76
N THR A 12 2.21 -3.55 13.09
CA THR A 12 2.80 -4.61 12.25
C THR A 12 1.75 -5.47 11.52
N GLY A 13 0.48 -5.08 11.53
CA GLY A 13 -0.58 -5.77 10.79
C GLY A 13 -0.27 -5.92 9.31
N VAL A 14 0.36 -4.93 8.69
CA VAL A 14 0.81 -4.99 7.29
C VAL A 14 1.73 -6.20 7.02
N LEU A 15 2.63 -6.54 7.95
CA LEU A 15 3.52 -7.69 7.80
C LEU A 15 2.74 -9.00 7.89
N ALA A 16 1.77 -9.09 8.81
CA ALA A 16 0.91 -10.25 8.97
C ALA A 16 0.05 -10.47 7.71
N ILE A 17 -0.57 -9.43 7.20
CA ILE A 17 -1.41 -9.47 5.99
C ILE A 17 -0.57 -9.88 4.76
N LEU A 18 0.57 -9.21 4.52
CA LEU A 18 1.43 -9.54 3.38
C LEU A 18 1.96 -10.98 3.43
N ARG A 19 2.34 -11.47 4.64
CA ARG A 19 2.74 -12.88 4.80
C ARG A 19 1.60 -13.85 4.53
N ALA A 20 0.39 -13.53 4.97
CA ALA A 20 -0.80 -14.32 4.66
C ALA A 20 -1.09 -14.35 3.14
N MET A 21 -0.78 -13.27 2.42
CA MET A 21 -0.82 -13.22 0.96
C MET A 21 0.31 -14.00 0.28
N GLY A 22 1.30 -14.49 1.03
CA GLY A 22 2.42 -15.28 0.49
C GLY A 22 3.73 -14.51 0.32
N ALA A 23 3.84 -13.28 0.85
CA ALA A 23 5.09 -12.52 0.77
C ALA A 23 6.24 -13.20 1.54
N ASP A 24 7.42 -13.25 0.94
CA ASP A 24 8.66 -13.71 1.59
C ASP A 24 9.29 -12.57 2.39
N ILE A 25 8.84 -12.42 3.63
CA ILE A 25 9.31 -11.40 4.56
C ILE A 25 9.84 -12.08 5.82
N ALA A 26 11.14 -11.93 6.09
CA ALA A 26 11.78 -12.41 7.31
C ALA A 26 12.20 -11.22 8.19
N VAL A 27 11.94 -11.33 9.49
CA VAL A 27 12.46 -10.41 10.50
C VAL A 27 13.75 -11.01 11.04
N THR A 28 14.80 -10.19 11.16
CA THR A 28 16.11 -10.57 11.69
C THR A 28 16.64 -9.46 12.59
N ASN A 29 17.65 -9.76 13.38
CA ASN A 29 18.32 -8.77 14.26
C ASN A 29 17.34 -8.04 15.19
N GLU A 30 16.35 -8.76 15.72
CA GLU A 30 15.39 -8.20 16.66
C GLU A 30 16.08 -7.77 17.96
N ARG A 31 15.77 -6.56 18.41
CA ARG A 31 16.32 -5.97 19.63
C ARG A 31 15.37 -4.92 20.19
N ASP A 32 15.57 -4.57 21.44
CA ASP A 32 14.90 -3.44 22.06
C ASP A 32 15.77 -2.17 21.91
N VAL A 33 15.16 -1.06 21.51
CA VAL A 33 15.79 0.24 21.41
C VAL A 33 14.91 1.27 22.11
N GLY A 34 15.30 1.66 23.32
CA GLY A 34 14.55 2.64 24.10
C GLY A 34 13.15 2.17 24.56
N GLY A 35 12.95 0.87 24.73
CA GLY A 35 11.67 0.28 25.10
C GLY A 35 10.77 -0.09 23.91
N GLU A 36 11.26 0.09 22.68
CA GLU A 36 10.51 -0.28 21.46
C GLU A 36 11.22 -1.43 20.71
N PRO A 37 10.47 -2.44 20.25
CA PRO A 37 11.03 -3.51 19.45
C PRO A 37 11.42 -3.00 18.07
N VAL A 38 12.64 -3.34 17.64
CA VAL A 38 13.22 -2.97 16.35
C VAL A 38 13.87 -4.19 15.72
N GLY A 39 13.83 -4.30 14.41
CA GLY A 39 14.49 -5.37 13.66
C GLY A 39 14.79 -4.97 12.23
N ASP A 40 15.38 -5.89 11.49
CA ASP A 40 15.63 -5.73 10.07
C ASP A 40 14.66 -6.60 9.28
N LEU A 41 14.05 -6.05 8.24
CA LEU A 41 13.15 -6.76 7.35
C LEU A 41 13.89 -7.18 6.08
N ARG A 42 14.04 -8.47 5.87
CA ARG A 42 14.51 -9.02 4.59
C ARG A 42 13.30 -9.39 3.75
N VAL A 43 13.11 -8.69 2.64
CA VAL A 43 12.01 -8.92 1.69
C VAL A 43 12.58 -9.51 0.41
N ARG A 44 11.94 -10.54 -0.13
CA ARG A 44 12.20 -11.13 -1.43
C ARG A 44 10.94 -11.10 -2.28
N ALA A 45 11.11 -10.98 -3.60
CA ALA A 45 9.99 -11.09 -4.51
C ALA A 45 9.35 -12.48 -4.40
N ALA A 46 8.03 -12.50 -4.27
CA ALA A 46 7.21 -13.70 -4.22
C ALA A 46 5.87 -13.47 -4.91
N PRO A 47 5.26 -14.49 -5.52
CA PRO A 47 3.90 -14.36 -6.04
C PRO A 47 2.92 -14.21 -4.88
N LEU A 48 2.12 -13.15 -4.93
CA LEU A 48 1.08 -12.90 -3.94
C LEU A 48 -0.24 -13.54 -4.38
N ARG A 49 -1.05 -13.94 -3.39
CA ARG A 49 -2.41 -14.44 -3.59
C ARG A 49 -3.40 -13.60 -2.83
N GLY A 50 -4.57 -13.42 -3.41
CA GLY A 50 -5.70 -12.78 -2.75
C GLY A 50 -6.16 -13.58 -1.54
N ILE A 51 -6.59 -12.87 -0.50
CA ILE A 51 -7.08 -13.43 0.76
C ILE A 51 -8.30 -12.66 1.25
N ARG A 52 -9.07 -13.27 2.14
CA ARG A 52 -9.91 -12.50 3.06
C ARG A 52 -9.01 -12.00 4.20
N ILE A 53 -8.89 -10.69 4.34
CA ILE A 53 -8.06 -10.08 5.38
C ILE A 53 -8.73 -10.31 6.73
N PRO A 54 -8.00 -10.86 7.73
CA PRO A 54 -8.54 -11.03 9.07
C PRO A 54 -8.90 -9.68 9.71
N GLU A 55 -10.11 -9.55 10.24
CA GLU A 55 -10.61 -8.27 10.77
C GLU A 55 -9.82 -7.77 11.99
N ASP A 56 -9.23 -8.67 12.77
CA ASP A 56 -8.34 -8.32 13.89
C ASP A 56 -7.03 -7.65 13.45
N GLN A 57 -6.65 -7.79 12.17
CA GLN A 57 -5.49 -7.11 11.59
C GLN A 57 -5.83 -5.70 11.07
N VAL A 58 -7.11 -5.36 10.91
CA VAL A 58 -7.52 -4.08 10.33
C VAL A 58 -7.00 -2.88 11.15
N PRO A 59 -7.21 -2.80 12.48
CA PRO A 59 -6.71 -1.66 13.25
C PRO A 59 -5.17 -1.60 13.29
N LEU A 60 -4.50 -2.75 13.14
CA LEU A 60 -3.03 -2.84 13.19
C LEU A 60 -2.35 -2.44 11.87
N ALA A 61 -3.13 -2.24 10.80
CA ALA A 61 -2.66 -1.87 9.46
C ALA A 61 -3.49 -0.76 8.82
N ILE A 62 -4.29 -0.03 9.61
CA ILE A 62 -5.30 0.89 9.08
C ILE A 62 -4.71 1.94 8.13
N ASP A 63 -3.51 2.42 8.39
CA ASP A 63 -2.86 3.44 7.59
C ASP A 63 -2.11 2.86 6.37
N GLU A 64 -1.84 1.58 6.35
CA GLU A 64 -1.10 0.88 5.29
C GLU A 64 -2.03 0.29 4.21
N PHE A 65 -3.37 0.37 4.38
CA PHE A 65 -4.31 -0.19 3.41
C PHE A 65 -4.18 0.34 1.99
N PRO A 66 -3.89 1.61 1.71
CA PRO A 66 -3.66 2.04 0.33
C PRO A 66 -2.55 1.24 -0.36
N ALA A 67 -1.44 0.99 0.32
CA ALA A 67 -0.35 0.15 -0.21
C ALA A 67 -0.74 -1.34 -0.29
N LEU A 68 -1.52 -1.85 0.67
CA LEU A 68 -2.05 -3.21 0.64
C LEU A 68 -3.03 -3.43 -0.52
N PHE A 69 -3.83 -2.42 -0.90
CA PHE A 69 -4.71 -2.50 -2.07
C PHE A 69 -3.91 -2.58 -3.38
N VAL A 70 -2.77 -1.90 -3.47
CA VAL A 70 -1.85 -2.06 -4.59
C VAL A 70 -1.25 -3.47 -4.62
N ALA A 71 -0.85 -4.01 -3.47
CA ALA A 71 -0.39 -5.40 -3.38
C ALA A 71 -1.49 -6.39 -3.80
N ALA A 72 -2.74 -6.16 -3.36
CA ALA A 72 -3.91 -6.95 -3.76
C ALA A 72 -4.19 -6.86 -5.26
N ALA A 73 -4.04 -5.68 -5.87
CA ALA A 73 -4.16 -5.50 -7.31
C ALA A 73 -3.13 -6.31 -8.10
N CYS A 74 -1.95 -6.56 -7.53
CA CYS A 74 -0.89 -7.37 -8.14
C CYS A 74 -0.93 -8.85 -7.73
N ALA A 75 -1.84 -9.26 -6.85
CA ALA A 75 -1.97 -10.64 -6.38
C ALA A 75 -2.81 -11.50 -7.34
N GLU A 76 -2.64 -12.82 -7.27
CA GLU A 76 -3.50 -13.76 -7.98
C GLU A 76 -4.79 -13.99 -7.19
N GLY A 77 -5.95 -13.87 -7.84
CA GLY A 77 -7.25 -14.12 -7.23
C GLY A 77 -7.87 -12.88 -6.61
N GLU A 78 -8.67 -13.06 -5.58
CA GLU A 78 -9.50 -12.02 -4.97
C GLU A 78 -9.07 -11.71 -3.54
N THR A 79 -8.91 -10.44 -3.23
CA THR A 79 -8.68 -9.95 -1.86
C THR A 79 -9.95 -9.26 -1.36
N VAL A 80 -10.38 -9.61 -0.16
CA VAL A 80 -11.58 -9.06 0.48
C VAL A 80 -11.19 -8.40 1.80
N LEU A 81 -11.55 -7.14 1.96
CA LEU A 81 -11.48 -6.40 3.21
C LEU A 81 -12.89 -6.09 3.70
N THR A 82 -13.13 -6.31 4.99
CA THR A 82 -14.33 -5.91 5.74
C THR A 82 -13.94 -5.27 7.07
N GLY A 83 -14.88 -4.59 7.75
CA GLY A 83 -14.62 -3.99 9.06
C GLY A 83 -13.65 -2.82 9.07
N ALA A 84 -13.51 -2.10 7.94
CA ALA A 84 -12.55 -1.01 7.76
C ALA A 84 -13.23 0.32 7.40
N GLU A 85 -14.45 0.57 7.91
CA GLU A 85 -15.20 1.81 7.68
C GLU A 85 -14.44 3.08 8.08
N GLU A 86 -13.49 2.97 9.01
CA GLU A 86 -12.61 4.07 9.40
C GLU A 86 -11.82 4.64 8.22
N LEU A 87 -11.50 3.84 7.20
CA LEU A 87 -10.81 4.30 6.00
C LEU A 87 -11.60 5.34 5.19
N ARG A 88 -12.93 5.41 5.39
CA ARG A 88 -13.80 6.36 4.68
C ARG A 88 -13.74 7.78 5.24
N VAL A 89 -13.22 7.93 6.45
CA VAL A 89 -13.19 9.21 7.19
C VAL A 89 -11.76 9.67 7.50
N LYS A 90 -10.78 9.20 6.74
CA LYS A 90 -9.38 9.66 6.81
C LYS A 90 -9.22 10.97 6.03
N GLU A 91 -8.03 11.30 5.54
CA GLU A 91 -7.76 12.49 4.72
C GLU A 91 -8.61 12.52 3.44
N SER A 92 -9.02 11.35 2.98
CA SER A 92 -9.99 11.14 1.91
C SER A 92 -10.85 9.92 2.25
N ASP A 93 -11.91 9.63 1.48
CA ASP A 93 -12.53 8.30 1.48
C ASP A 93 -11.58 7.31 0.78
N ARG A 94 -10.63 6.76 1.55
CA ARG A 94 -9.57 5.89 1.02
C ARG A 94 -10.10 4.65 0.32
N ILE A 95 -11.27 4.14 0.72
CA ILE A 95 -11.91 3.00 0.06
C ILE A 95 -12.35 3.40 -1.34
N GLN A 96 -13.09 4.50 -1.46
CA GLN A 96 -13.63 4.95 -2.75
C GLN A 96 -12.52 5.42 -3.68
N VAL A 97 -11.62 6.27 -3.20
CA VAL A 97 -10.54 6.85 -4.04
C VAL A 97 -9.59 5.76 -4.56
N MET A 98 -9.25 4.77 -3.72
CA MET A 98 -8.43 3.64 -4.17
C MET A 98 -9.19 2.76 -5.18
N ALA A 99 -10.49 2.52 -4.97
CA ALA A 99 -11.30 1.75 -5.92
C ALA A 99 -11.36 2.44 -7.29
N ASP A 100 -11.61 3.76 -7.32
CA ASP A 100 -11.68 4.55 -8.55
C ASP A 100 -10.32 4.57 -9.28
N GLY A 101 -9.24 4.76 -8.53
CA GLY A 101 -7.89 4.73 -9.09
C GLY A 101 -7.51 3.36 -9.65
N LEU A 102 -7.79 2.28 -8.94
CA LEU A 102 -7.55 0.92 -9.42
C LEU A 102 -8.39 0.60 -10.66
N ALA A 103 -9.65 1.02 -10.70
CA ALA A 103 -10.52 0.87 -11.87
C ALA A 103 -9.95 1.64 -13.08
N THR A 104 -9.41 2.84 -12.89
CA THR A 104 -8.72 3.61 -13.93
C THR A 104 -7.53 2.85 -14.50
N LEU A 105 -6.81 2.10 -13.66
CA LEU A 105 -5.72 1.23 -14.10
C LEU A 105 -6.17 -0.11 -14.67
N GLY A 106 -7.49 -0.35 -14.82
CA GLY A 106 -8.06 -1.58 -15.36
C GLY A 106 -8.13 -2.75 -14.38
N VAL A 107 -7.92 -2.51 -13.09
CA VAL A 107 -8.06 -3.51 -12.03
C VAL A 107 -9.49 -3.49 -11.49
N ALA A 108 -10.13 -4.66 -11.38
CA ALA A 108 -11.47 -4.77 -10.82
C ALA A 108 -11.43 -4.55 -9.30
N ALA A 109 -11.99 -3.43 -8.85
CA ALA A 109 -12.07 -3.04 -7.45
C ALA A 109 -13.49 -2.58 -7.13
N GLN A 110 -14.17 -3.25 -6.21
CA GLN A 110 -15.52 -2.96 -5.81
C GLN A 110 -15.56 -2.48 -4.36
N PRO A 111 -15.83 -1.19 -4.10
CA PRO A 111 -15.98 -0.68 -2.76
C PRO A 111 -17.26 -1.22 -2.10
N THR A 112 -17.18 -1.48 -0.79
CA THR A 112 -18.32 -1.80 0.07
C THR A 112 -18.45 -0.76 1.18
N PRO A 113 -19.52 -0.69 1.95
CA PRO A 113 -19.67 0.29 3.02
C PRO A 113 -18.52 0.29 4.03
N ASP A 114 -17.96 -0.88 4.32
CA ASP A 114 -16.96 -1.13 5.35
C ASP A 114 -15.64 -1.71 4.81
N GLY A 115 -15.44 -1.70 3.47
CA GLY A 115 -14.24 -2.30 2.89
C GLY A 115 -14.22 -2.29 1.36
N ILE A 116 -13.54 -3.28 0.77
CA ILE A 116 -13.35 -3.37 -0.68
C ILE A 116 -13.10 -4.82 -1.09
N VAL A 117 -13.52 -5.17 -2.29
CA VAL A 117 -13.16 -6.42 -2.97
C VAL A 117 -12.29 -6.08 -4.17
N ILE A 118 -11.06 -6.59 -4.21
CA ILE A 118 -10.11 -6.37 -5.30
C ILE A 118 -9.80 -7.71 -5.96
N ARG A 119 -10.00 -7.79 -7.26
CA ARG A 119 -9.54 -8.92 -8.06
C ARG A 119 -8.26 -8.53 -8.77
N GLY A 120 -7.16 -9.19 -8.41
CA GLY A 120 -5.85 -8.94 -8.97
C GLY A 120 -5.78 -9.17 -10.49
N GLY A 121 -4.95 -8.37 -11.12
CA GLY A 121 -4.69 -8.38 -12.55
C GLY A 121 -3.55 -7.40 -12.88
N PRO A 122 -3.02 -7.42 -14.11
CA PRO A 122 -1.95 -6.51 -14.48
C PRO A 122 -2.49 -5.06 -14.53
N PRO A 123 -2.03 -4.15 -13.66
CA PRO A 123 -2.45 -2.76 -13.74
C PRO A 123 -1.92 -2.12 -15.03
N GLY A 124 -2.76 -1.32 -15.68
CA GLY A 124 -2.39 -0.47 -16.81
C GLY A 124 -1.80 0.86 -16.38
N GLY A 125 -1.63 1.79 -17.34
CA GLY A 125 -1.37 3.20 -17.06
C GLY A 125 -2.65 4.01 -16.96
N GLY A 126 -2.54 5.24 -16.45
CA GLY A 126 -3.67 6.15 -16.38
C GLY A 126 -3.42 7.36 -15.50
N ARG A 127 -4.42 8.24 -15.41
CA ARG A 127 -4.37 9.45 -14.57
C ARG A 127 -5.23 9.28 -13.32
N ILE A 128 -4.61 9.47 -12.17
CA ILE A 128 -5.18 9.24 -10.84
C ILE A 128 -5.28 10.56 -10.09
N ALA A 129 -6.44 10.83 -9.48
CA ALA A 129 -6.59 11.92 -8.52
C ALA A 129 -6.36 11.37 -7.11
N SER A 130 -5.35 11.90 -6.40
CA SER A 130 -5.07 11.49 -5.02
C SER A 130 -5.96 12.21 -4.00
N HIS A 131 -6.66 13.26 -4.41
CA HIS A 131 -7.49 14.12 -3.54
C HIS A 131 -6.71 14.68 -2.34
N GLY A 132 -5.43 15.00 -2.53
CA GLY A 132 -4.56 15.49 -1.46
C GLY A 132 -4.16 14.43 -0.43
N ASP A 133 -4.54 13.18 -0.58
CA ASP A 133 -4.13 12.11 0.32
C ASP A 133 -2.77 11.56 -0.08
N HIS A 134 -1.76 11.88 0.73
CA HIS A 134 -0.37 11.48 0.50
C HIS A 134 -0.18 9.95 0.44
N ARG A 135 -0.97 9.16 1.19
CA ARG A 135 -0.86 7.70 1.19
C ARG A 135 -1.38 7.11 -0.11
N ILE A 136 -2.44 7.69 -0.66
CA ILE A 136 -2.96 7.31 -1.98
C ILE A 136 -1.96 7.65 -3.06
N ALA A 137 -1.44 8.89 -3.06
CA ALA A 137 -0.44 9.32 -4.03
C ALA A 137 0.80 8.40 -4.03
N MET A 138 1.39 8.15 -2.86
CA MET A 138 2.55 7.26 -2.73
C MET A 138 2.24 5.82 -3.13
N SER A 139 1.05 5.31 -2.83
CA SER A 139 0.65 3.95 -3.18
C SER A 139 0.54 3.77 -4.69
N PHE A 140 -0.07 4.71 -5.41
CA PHE A 140 -0.12 4.65 -6.86
C PHE A 140 1.24 4.90 -7.53
N ALA A 141 2.12 5.69 -6.92
CA ALA A 141 3.50 5.80 -7.38
C ALA A 141 4.22 4.43 -7.32
N ILE A 142 4.04 3.68 -6.23
CA ILE A 142 4.59 2.32 -6.12
C ILE A 142 3.91 1.34 -7.08
N ALA A 143 2.62 1.50 -7.38
CA ALA A 143 1.91 0.68 -8.36
C ALA A 143 2.55 0.75 -9.76
N ALA A 144 3.19 1.87 -10.11
CA ALA A 144 3.89 2.05 -11.38
C ALA A 144 5.01 1.02 -11.61
N LEU A 145 5.60 0.43 -10.56
CA LEU A 145 6.56 -0.66 -10.68
C LEU A 145 6.00 -1.92 -11.38
N ARG A 146 4.67 -2.07 -11.40
CA ARG A 146 3.97 -3.22 -12.00
C ARG A 146 2.99 -2.83 -13.10
N ALA A 147 2.83 -1.54 -13.37
CA ALA A 147 1.92 -1.03 -14.37
C ALA A 147 2.44 -1.27 -15.80
N GLY A 148 1.51 -1.50 -16.72
CA GLY A 148 1.81 -1.64 -18.16
C GLY A 148 2.01 -0.30 -18.89
N GLY A 149 1.92 0.83 -18.19
CA GLY A 149 2.10 2.18 -18.73
C GLY A 149 2.32 3.21 -17.63
N PRO A 150 2.55 4.49 -17.97
CA PRO A 150 2.76 5.53 -16.99
C PRO A 150 1.51 5.77 -16.14
N ILE A 151 1.73 6.15 -14.88
CA ILE A 151 0.69 6.60 -13.96
C ILE A 151 0.95 8.07 -13.64
N ASP A 152 0.05 8.95 -14.09
CA ASP A 152 0.06 10.36 -13.72
C ASP A 152 -0.78 10.54 -12.46
N ILE A 153 -0.22 11.20 -11.44
CA ILE A 153 -0.90 11.37 -10.15
C ILE A 153 -1.05 12.84 -9.86
N ASP A 154 -2.30 13.29 -9.76
CA ASP A 154 -2.64 14.68 -9.43
C ASP A 154 -2.73 14.89 -7.92
N ASP A 155 -2.58 16.16 -7.51
CA ASP A 155 -2.82 16.65 -6.15
C ASP A 155 -1.86 16.03 -5.11
N CYS A 156 -0.56 15.98 -5.47
CA CYS A 156 0.50 15.31 -4.70
C CYS A 156 1.23 16.21 -3.69
N ALA A 157 0.84 17.47 -3.51
CA ALA A 157 1.59 18.44 -2.68
C ALA A 157 1.80 17.95 -1.22
N ASN A 158 0.85 17.20 -0.69
CA ASN A 158 0.91 16.67 0.67
C ASN A 158 1.92 15.52 0.87
N VAL A 159 2.48 14.98 -0.20
CA VAL A 159 3.51 13.93 -0.10
C VAL A 159 4.76 14.49 0.57
N ASP A 160 5.25 15.66 0.15
CA ASP A 160 6.46 16.26 0.75
C ASP A 160 6.26 16.69 2.21
N THR A 161 5.02 17.00 2.60
CA THR A 161 4.69 17.30 4.01
C THR A 161 4.77 16.06 4.89
N SER A 162 4.31 14.91 4.37
CA SER A 162 4.18 13.67 5.14
C SER A 162 5.42 12.77 5.05
N PHE A 163 6.08 12.79 3.89
CA PHE A 163 7.31 12.05 3.64
C PHE A 163 8.28 12.89 2.79
N PRO A 164 8.99 13.84 3.41
CA PRO A 164 9.97 14.67 2.70
C PRO A 164 10.98 13.82 1.95
N GLY A 165 11.16 14.10 0.66
CA GLY A 165 12.10 13.39 -0.19
C GLY A 165 11.64 12.01 -0.71
N PHE A 166 10.36 11.67 -0.62
CA PHE A 166 9.82 10.40 -1.14
C PHE A 166 10.20 10.16 -2.59
N ALA A 167 10.02 11.14 -3.48
CA ALA A 167 10.33 10.99 -4.91
C ALA A 167 11.82 10.68 -5.15
N ALA A 168 12.72 11.35 -4.42
CA ALA A 168 14.16 11.11 -4.53
C ALA A 168 14.55 9.70 -4.02
N LEU A 169 13.95 9.26 -2.92
CA LEU A 169 14.15 7.92 -2.38
C LEU A 169 13.62 6.84 -3.33
N ALA A 170 12.44 7.04 -3.88
CA ALA A 170 11.81 6.13 -4.84
C ALA A 170 12.65 6.01 -6.12
N ALA A 171 13.12 7.14 -6.67
CA ALA A 171 14.03 7.16 -7.82
C ALA A 171 15.34 6.43 -7.52
N GLY A 172 15.95 6.68 -6.36
CA GLY A 172 17.17 5.99 -5.92
C GLY A 172 16.98 4.48 -5.71
N SER A 173 15.73 4.05 -5.50
CA SER A 173 15.35 2.64 -5.38
C SER A 173 14.94 1.99 -6.72
N GLY A 174 15.00 2.74 -7.82
CA GLY A 174 14.78 2.23 -9.18
C GLY A 174 13.39 2.51 -9.77
N LEU A 175 12.57 3.34 -9.13
CA LEU A 175 11.31 3.83 -9.71
C LEU A 175 11.61 4.99 -10.68
N ASP A 176 11.13 4.92 -11.93
CA ASP A 176 11.14 6.08 -12.84
C ASP A 176 10.00 7.02 -12.42
N ILE A 177 10.32 8.02 -11.63
CA ILE A 177 9.38 8.98 -11.07
C ILE A 177 9.86 10.40 -11.38
N ARG A 178 8.92 11.27 -11.76
CA ARG A 178 9.15 12.70 -12.01
C ARG A 178 8.12 13.51 -11.24
N VAL A 179 8.55 14.64 -10.70
CA VAL A 179 7.67 15.62 -10.08
C VAL A 179 7.57 16.80 -11.04
N GLU A 180 6.37 17.11 -11.45
CA GLU A 180 6.05 18.28 -12.25
C GLU A 180 5.45 19.35 -11.31
N GLY A 181 5.94 20.60 -11.44
CA GLY A 181 5.50 21.75 -10.62
C GLY A 181 4.27 22.44 -11.17
#